data_162a62a468b6d5bd32d6ba804ca8ecbb
#
_entry.id   162a62a468b6d5bd32d6ba804ca8ecbb
#
_cell.length_a   1.000
_cell.length_b   1.000
_cell.length_c   1.000
_cell.angle_alpha   90.00
_cell.angle_beta   90.00
_cell.angle_gamma   90.00
#
_symmetry.space_group_name_H-M   'P 1'
#
loop_
_entity.id
_entity.type
_entity.pdbx_description
1 polymer ?
#
loop_
_entity_poly.entity_id
_entity_poly.type
_entity_poly.pdbx_seq_one_letter_code
_entity_poly.pdbx_strand_id
1 'polypeptide(L)'
;MLTSNYRFDELSMRSLLSADKNFLYCHAEGCSSGQIHDTGVEGPIFRCAACGYRMCTAHDPIIPFHENESCTQHNERIAREITQAEEEERDRNQQEEEARVRREQEAASAAEVAKSSVECPGCGVQIQKTEGCDHVTCKYSATSISSQQLLT
;
A
#
# COMPACT_ATOMS: atom_id res chain seq x y z
N MET A 1 22.14 10.98 -43.60
CA MET A 1 21.38 9.69 -43.49
C MET A 1 22.32 8.58 -43.02
N LEU A 2 22.86 8.66 -41.79
CA LEU A 2 23.80 7.67 -41.21
C LEU A 2 23.36 7.10 -39.86
N THR A 3 22.11 7.32 -39.48
CA THR A 3 21.63 6.98 -38.12
C THR A 3 21.06 5.55 -37.96
N SER A 4 20.74 4.87 -39.09
CA SER A 4 20.10 3.54 -39.02
C SER A 4 21.11 2.40 -38.77
N ASN A 5 22.33 2.48 -39.33
CA ASN A 5 23.33 1.41 -39.14
C ASN A 5 23.92 1.43 -37.74
N TYR A 6 24.12 2.59 -37.14
CA TYR A 6 24.70 2.73 -35.80
C TYR A 6 23.85 2.06 -34.71
N ARG A 7 22.55 2.20 -34.80
CA ARG A 7 21.60 1.58 -33.85
C ARG A 7 21.53 0.05 -34.00
N PHE A 8 21.68 -0.46 -35.22
CA PHE A 8 21.72 -1.90 -35.47
C PHE A 8 23.01 -2.51 -34.93
N ASP A 9 24.15 -1.87 -35.17
CA ASP A 9 25.47 -2.30 -34.68
C ASP A 9 25.50 -2.29 -33.14
N GLU A 10 24.93 -1.27 -32.51
CA GLU A 10 24.83 -1.18 -31.04
C GLU A 10 23.97 -2.32 -30.45
N LEU A 11 22.82 -2.62 -31.06
CA LEU A 11 21.93 -3.71 -30.62
C LEU A 11 22.59 -5.09 -30.84
N SER A 12 23.30 -5.25 -31.93
CA SER A 12 24.01 -6.50 -32.24
C SER A 12 25.16 -6.74 -31.25
N MET A 13 25.92 -5.69 -30.92
CA MET A 13 26.98 -5.76 -29.93
C MET A 13 26.42 -6.06 -28.53
N ARG A 14 25.34 -5.42 -28.14
CA ARG A 14 24.66 -5.71 -26.86
C ARG A 14 24.17 -7.15 -26.78
N SER A 15 23.61 -7.68 -27.88
CA SER A 15 23.16 -9.07 -27.94
C SER A 15 24.32 -10.06 -27.77
N LEU A 16 25.45 -9.79 -28.40
CA LEU A 16 26.65 -10.63 -28.28
C LEU A 16 27.25 -10.57 -26.86
N LEU A 17 27.33 -9.37 -26.28
CA LEU A 17 27.85 -9.20 -24.93
C LEU A 17 26.92 -9.82 -23.87
N SER A 18 25.62 -9.74 -24.05
CA SER A 18 24.63 -10.37 -23.15
C SER A 18 24.65 -11.91 -23.21
N ALA A 19 25.29 -12.50 -24.22
CA ALA A 19 25.48 -13.95 -24.30
C ALA A 19 26.62 -14.45 -23.42
N ASP A 20 27.51 -13.57 -22.98
CA ASP A 20 28.58 -13.90 -22.04
C ASP A 20 28.02 -13.87 -20.61
N LYS A 21 28.14 -14.98 -19.89
CA LYS A 21 27.63 -15.15 -18.52
C LYS A 21 28.30 -14.19 -17.52
N ASN A 22 29.51 -13.77 -17.81
CA ASN A 22 30.31 -12.91 -16.95
C ASN A 22 30.18 -11.41 -17.33
N PHE A 23 29.43 -11.10 -18.40
CA PHE A 23 29.20 -9.71 -18.77
C PHE A 23 28.04 -9.12 -17.97
N LEU A 24 28.34 -8.10 -17.16
CA LEU A 24 27.38 -7.41 -16.31
C LEU A 24 27.20 -5.96 -16.73
N TYR A 25 25.97 -5.53 -16.88
CA TYR A 25 25.61 -4.13 -17.06
C TYR A 25 25.58 -3.38 -15.72
N CYS A 26 25.95 -2.11 -15.76
CA CYS A 26 25.81 -1.24 -14.60
C CYS A 26 24.33 -0.88 -14.36
N HIS A 27 23.88 -0.99 -13.11
CA HIS A 27 22.52 -0.63 -12.72
C HIS A 27 22.36 0.81 -12.23
N ALA A 28 23.44 1.63 -12.31
CA ALA A 28 23.34 3.05 -11.97
C ALA A 28 22.44 3.80 -12.97
N GLU A 29 21.59 4.67 -12.47
CA GLU A 29 20.76 5.53 -13.31
C GLU A 29 21.62 6.35 -14.27
N GLY A 30 21.26 6.34 -15.56
CA GLY A 30 21.97 7.05 -16.62
C GLY A 30 23.28 6.41 -17.07
N CYS A 31 23.70 5.28 -16.52
CA CYS A 31 24.89 4.55 -16.95
C CYS A 31 24.49 3.37 -17.87
N SER A 32 24.92 3.42 -19.13
CA SER A 32 24.71 2.33 -20.09
C SER A 32 25.92 1.40 -20.25
N SER A 33 26.93 1.56 -19.40
CA SER A 33 28.19 0.79 -19.46
C SER A 33 27.99 -0.63 -18.92
N GLY A 34 28.81 -1.55 -19.39
CA GLY A 34 28.94 -2.91 -18.88
C GLY A 34 30.38 -3.36 -19.00
N GLN A 35 30.73 -4.41 -18.29
CA GLN A 35 32.05 -5.02 -18.32
C GLN A 35 31.99 -6.49 -17.92
N ILE A 36 32.99 -7.26 -18.28
CA ILE A 36 33.16 -8.63 -17.80
C ILE A 36 33.55 -8.57 -16.32
N HIS A 37 32.89 -9.37 -15.51
CA HIS A 37 33.16 -9.53 -14.08
C HIS A 37 32.91 -10.98 -13.67
N ASP A 38 33.96 -11.70 -13.35
CA ASP A 38 33.87 -13.04 -12.86
C ASP A 38 33.81 -13.04 -11.33
N THR A 39 32.61 -13.24 -10.80
CA THR A 39 32.35 -13.26 -9.35
C THR A 39 33.19 -14.32 -8.61
N GLY A 40 33.53 -15.43 -9.27
CA GLY A 40 34.37 -16.49 -8.71
C GLY A 40 35.85 -16.10 -8.59
N VAL A 41 36.33 -15.19 -9.44
CA VAL A 41 37.73 -14.75 -9.48
C VAL A 41 37.89 -13.38 -8.82
N GLU A 42 37.01 -12.42 -9.15
CA GLU A 42 37.10 -11.03 -8.71
C GLU A 42 36.36 -10.76 -7.39
N GLY A 43 35.55 -11.74 -6.94
CA GLY A 43 34.73 -11.65 -5.75
C GLY A 43 33.35 -11.03 -6.03
N PRO A 44 32.52 -10.87 -4.99
CA PRO A 44 31.10 -10.49 -5.17
C PRO A 44 30.87 -8.99 -5.39
N ILE A 45 31.94 -8.17 -5.51
CA ILE A 45 31.81 -6.72 -5.63
C ILE A 45 32.12 -6.31 -7.06
N PHE A 46 31.08 -6.05 -7.85
CA PHE A 46 31.22 -5.40 -9.14
C PHE A 46 31.39 -3.88 -8.95
N ARG A 47 32.40 -3.30 -9.60
CA ARG A 47 32.59 -1.85 -9.65
C ARG A 47 32.62 -1.39 -11.10
N CYS A 48 31.67 -0.58 -11.50
CA CYS A 48 31.58 -0.05 -12.85
C CYS A 48 32.79 0.82 -13.18
N ALA A 49 33.48 0.49 -14.26
CA ALA A 49 34.66 1.27 -14.71
C ALA A 49 34.30 2.68 -15.22
N ALA A 50 33.08 2.88 -15.71
CA ALA A 50 32.63 4.14 -16.27
C ALA A 50 32.18 5.15 -15.22
N CYS A 51 31.37 4.71 -14.22
CA CYS A 51 30.73 5.60 -13.23
C CYS A 51 31.17 5.34 -11.79
N GLY A 52 31.87 4.24 -11.51
CA GLY A 52 32.31 3.86 -10.18
C GLY A 52 31.23 3.25 -9.30
N TYR A 53 29.99 3.10 -9.79
CA TYR A 53 28.89 2.48 -9.06
C TYR A 53 29.24 1.05 -8.67
N ARG A 54 28.84 0.65 -7.46
CA ARG A 54 29.13 -0.68 -6.91
C ARG A 54 27.87 -1.51 -6.77
N MET A 55 27.96 -2.80 -7.10
CA MET A 55 26.89 -3.78 -6.98
C MET A 55 27.42 -5.05 -6.30
N CYS A 56 26.56 -5.74 -5.58
CA CYS A 56 26.85 -7.06 -5.04
C CYS A 56 26.30 -8.14 -5.96
N THR A 57 27.20 -8.95 -6.53
CA THR A 57 26.87 -10.03 -7.47
C THR A 57 26.63 -11.37 -6.79
N ALA A 58 26.71 -11.42 -5.45
CA ALA A 58 26.39 -12.61 -4.67
C ALA A 58 24.88 -12.83 -4.49
N HIS A 59 24.06 -11.88 -4.92
CA HIS A 59 22.60 -11.95 -4.86
C HIS A 59 22.00 -12.18 -6.24
N ASP A 60 20.84 -12.84 -6.29
CA ASP A 60 20.03 -12.99 -7.48
C ASP A 60 18.59 -12.51 -7.15
N PRO A 61 18.16 -11.38 -7.72
CA PRO A 61 18.90 -10.50 -8.65
C PRO A 61 20.05 -9.74 -8.00
N ILE A 62 21.00 -9.30 -8.84
CA ILE A 62 22.12 -8.44 -8.43
C ILE A 62 21.58 -7.12 -7.84
N ILE A 63 22.08 -6.76 -6.67
CA ILE A 63 21.63 -5.59 -5.92
C ILE A 63 22.71 -4.51 -5.79
N PRO A 64 22.35 -3.26 -5.44
CA PRO A 64 23.31 -2.25 -5.02
C PRO A 64 24.24 -2.78 -3.91
N PHE A 65 25.49 -2.34 -3.90
CA PHE A 65 26.41 -2.78 -2.86
C PHE A 65 25.96 -2.30 -1.48
N HIS A 66 25.84 -3.24 -0.55
CA HIS A 66 25.49 -2.99 0.84
C HIS A 66 26.76 -2.79 1.67
N GLU A 67 26.99 -1.56 2.15
CA GLU A 67 28.15 -1.22 2.99
C GLU A 67 27.91 -1.65 4.44
N ASN A 68 28.97 -2.11 5.09
CA ASN A 68 28.99 -2.50 6.51
C ASN A 68 28.09 -3.69 6.89
N GLU A 69 27.54 -4.40 5.92
CA GLU A 69 26.74 -5.60 6.13
C GLU A 69 27.29 -6.78 5.34
N SER A 70 27.26 -7.99 5.88
CA SER A 70 27.43 -9.19 5.07
C SER A 70 26.16 -9.46 4.23
N CYS A 71 26.29 -10.26 3.17
CA CYS A 71 25.12 -10.68 2.37
C CYS A 71 24.02 -11.33 3.21
N THR A 72 24.41 -12.12 4.23
CA THR A 72 23.47 -12.75 5.15
C THR A 72 22.70 -11.70 5.99
N GLN A 73 23.42 -10.75 6.58
CA GLN A 73 22.82 -9.67 7.36
C GLN A 73 21.89 -8.80 6.53
N HIS A 74 22.30 -8.49 5.29
CA HIS A 74 21.45 -7.76 4.35
C HIS A 74 20.15 -8.51 4.07
N ASN A 75 20.22 -9.80 3.74
CA ASN A 75 19.05 -10.62 3.47
C ASN A 75 18.12 -10.72 4.69
N GLU A 76 18.67 -10.90 5.88
CA GLU A 76 17.89 -10.94 7.12
C GLU A 76 17.21 -9.61 7.43
N ARG A 77 17.87 -8.49 7.14
CA ARG A 77 17.27 -7.15 7.29
C ARG A 77 16.12 -6.96 6.32
N ILE A 78 16.33 -7.25 5.04
CA ILE A 78 15.27 -7.14 4.02
C ILE A 78 14.09 -8.07 4.33
N ALA A 79 14.35 -9.32 4.75
CA ALA A 79 13.27 -10.23 5.14
C ALA A 79 12.45 -9.68 6.32
N ARG A 80 13.09 -9.08 7.31
CA ARG A 80 12.39 -8.44 8.44
C ARG A 80 11.56 -7.23 8.01
N GLU A 81 12.12 -6.38 7.14
CA GLU A 81 11.42 -5.21 6.60
C GLU A 81 10.16 -5.62 5.79
N ILE A 82 10.27 -6.68 4.98
CA ILE A 82 9.13 -7.23 4.23
C ILE A 82 8.05 -7.74 5.20
N THR A 83 8.45 -8.56 6.20
CA THR A 83 7.49 -9.11 7.17
C THR A 83 6.77 -8.00 7.94
N GLN A 84 7.49 -6.97 8.39
CA GLN A 84 6.90 -5.83 9.07
C GLN A 84 5.92 -5.05 8.18
N ALA A 85 6.30 -4.81 6.92
CA ALA A 85 5.42 -4.12 5.98
C ALA A 85 4.14 -4.92 5.68
N GLU A 86 4.25 -6.26 5.57
CA GLU A 86 3.09 -7.14 5.39
C GLU A 86 2.17 -7.18 6.62
N GLU A 87 2.74 -7.15 7.82
CA GLU A 87 1.98 -7.07 9.07
C GLU A 87 1.24 -5.72 9.18
N GLU A 88 1.93 -4.61 8.93
CA GLU A 88 1.34 -3.27 8.95
C GLU A 88 0.21 -3.11 7.90
N GLU A 89 0.40 -3.69 6.71
CA GLU A 89 -0.64 -3.67 5.68
C GLU A 89 -1.87 -4.50 6.10
N ARG A 90 -1.64 -5.67 6.71
CA ARG A 90 -2.72 -6.52 7.23
C ARG A 90 -3.51 -5.82 8.32
N ASP A 91 -2.83 -5.20 9.28
CA ASP A 91 -3.46 -4.47 10.38
C ASP A 91 -4.27 -3.26 9.86
N ARG A 92 -3.73 -2.53 8.89
CA ARG A 92 -4.45 -1.42 8.24
C ARG A 92 -5.72 -1.90 7.55
N ASN A 93 -5.64 -2.97 6.77
CA ASN A 93 -6.78 -3.55 6.09
C ASN A 93 -7.85 -4.06 7.06
N GLN A 94 -7.44 -4.65 8.18
CA GLN A 94 -8.36 -5.06 9.24
C GLN A 94 -9.07 -3.87 9.88
N GLN A 95 -8.34 -2.80 10.22
CA GLN A 95 -8.92 -1.59 10.80
C GLN A 95 -9.91 -0.90 9.84
N GLU A 96 -9.60 -0.86 8.54
CA GLU A 96 -10.50 -0.33 7.52
C GLU A 96 -11.80 -1.15 7.42
N GLU A 97 -11.69 -2.48 7.45
CA GLU A 97 -12.84 -3.38 7.43
C GLU A 97 -13.71 -3.22 8.67
N GLU A 98 -13.10 -3.19 9.86
CA GLU A 98 -13.82 -2.97 11.12
C GLU A 98 -14.52 -1.60 11.13
N ALA A 99 -13.88 -0.56 10.62
CA ALA A 99 -14.46 0.76 10.49
C ALA A 99 -15.64 0.77 9.50
N ARG A 100 -15.55 0.00 8.41
CA ARG A 100 -16.63 -0.17 7.44
C ARG A 100 -17.84 -0.86 8.09
N VAL A 101 -17.61 -2.00 8.73
CA VAL A 101 -18.66 -2.76 9.41
C VAL A 101 -19.36 -1.91 10.48
N ARG A 102 -18.57 -1.17 11.27
CA ARG A 102 -19.14 -0.26 12.29
C ARG A 102 -20.02 0.82 11.66
N ARG A 103 -19.59 1.46 10.56
CA ARG A 103 -20.41 2.46 9.86
C ARG A 103 -21.70 1.87 9.30
N GLU A 104 -21.65 0.65 8.76
CA GLU A 104 -22.84 -0.05 8.27
C GLU A 104 -23.81 -0.36 9.40
N GLN A 105 -23.31 -0.82 10.57
CA GLN A 105 -24.13 -1.07 11.76
C GLN A 105 -24.75 0.22 12.32
N GLU A 106 -23.96 1.31 12.39
CA GLU A 106 -24.46 2.61 12.83
C GLU A 106 -25.54 3.14 11.87
N ALA A 107 -25.32 3.03 10.55
CA ALA A 107 -26.31 3.42 9.56
C ALA A 107 -27.60 2.57 9.64
N ALA A 108 -27.47 1.26 9.81
CA ALA A 108 -28.61 0.37 9.98
C ALA A 108 -29.40 0.69 11.27
N SER A 109 -28.70 0.92 12.37
CA SER A 109 -29.31 1.31 13.65
C SER A 109 -30.01 2.68 13.54
N ALA A 110 -29.40 3.65 12.88
CA ALA A 110 -30.01 4.95 12.65
C ALA A 110 -31.25 4.85 11.77
N ALA A 111 -31.21 4.01 10.73
CA ALA A 111 -32.36 3.78 9.86
C ALA A 111 -33.52 3.10 10.61
N GLU A 112 -33.24 2.18 11.52
CA GLU A 112 -34.27 1.52 12.34
C GLU A 112 -34.89 2.49 13.36
N VAL A 113 -34.06 3.31 14.01
CA VAL A 113 -34.51 4.37 14.89
C VAL A 113 -35.40 5.36 14.12
N ALA A 114 -34.99 5.77 12.92
CA ALA A 114 -35.77 6.69 12.09
C ALA A 114 -37.16 6.14 11.70
N LYS A 115 -37.26 4.80 11.51
CA LYS A 115 -38.57 4.15 11.24
C LYS A 115 -39.48 4.07 12.46
N SER A 116 -38.88 3.92 13.65
CA SER A 116 -39.63 3.68 14.90
C SER A 116 -39.77 4.95 15.75
N SER A 117 -39.21 6.07 15.34
CA SER A 117 -39.23 7.33 16.10
C SER A 117 -39.76 8.50 15.28
N VAL A 118 -40.27 9.51 15.98
CA VAL A 118 -40.75 10.77 15.41
C VAL A 118 -39.97 11.92 16.01
N GLU A 119 -39.64 12.88 15.16
CA GLU A 119 -38.91 14.08 15.58
C GLU A 119 -39.82 15.03 16.37
N CYS A 120 -39.37 15.47 17.53
CA CYS A 120 -40.13 16.42 18.33
C CYS A 120 -40.16 17.80 17.62
N PRO A 121 -41.35 18.37 17.33
CA PRO A 121 -41.44 19.65 16.63
C PRO A 121 -40.94 20.84 17.46
N GLY A 122 -40.72 20.66 18.77
CA GLY A 122 -40.21 21.72 19.64
C GLY A 122 -38.70 21.76 19.81
N CYS A 123 -37.99 20.59 19.69
CA CYS A 123 -36.56 20.54 19.96
C CYS A 123 -35.76 19.60 19.05
N GLY A 124 -36.41 18.93 18.08
CA GLY A 124 -35.72 18.03 17.12
C GLY A 124 -35.27 16.69 17.67
N VAL A 125 -35.49 16.39 18.95
CA VAL A 125 -35.10 15.11 19.54
C VAL A 125 -36.00 13.99 19.03
N GLN A 126 -35.39 12.85 18.66
CA GLN A 126 -36.11 11.63 18.25
C GLN A 126 -36.83 11.01 19.45
N ILE A 127 -38.13 10.80 19.31
CA ILE A 127 -39.01 10.19 20.35
C ILE A 127 -39.49 8.87 19.83
N GLN A 128 -39.19 7.80 20.55
CA GLN A 128 -39.70 6.47 20.26
C GLN A 128 -40.93 6.19 21.15
N LYS A 129 -42.05 5.80 20.54
CA LYS A 129 -43.21 5.35 21.26
C LYS A 129 -43.06 3.89 21.65
N THR A 130 -42.91 3.63 22.92
CA THR A 130 -43.15 2.31 23.52
C THR A 130 -44.61 2.24 23.96
N GLU A 131 -45.21 1.04 24.00
CA GLU A 131 -46.62 0.79 24.32
C GLU A 131 -47.18 1.71 25.44
N GLY A 132 -48.28 2.39 25.21
CA GLY A 132 -48.90 3.28 26.21
C GLY A 132 -49.80 4.36 25.62
N CYS A 133 -50.02 5.44 26.37
CA CYS A 133 -50.97 6.53 26.11
C CYS A 133 -50.80 7.22 24.73
N ASP A 134 -51.90 7.70 24.19
CA ASP A 134 -51.96 8.39 22.89
C ASP A 134 -51.22 9.77 22.85
N HIS A 135 -50.70 10.21 23.99
CA HIS A 135 -49.97 11.46 24.11
C HIS A 135 -48.62 11.24 24.78
N VAL A 136 -47.56 11.73 24.15
CA VAL A 136 -46.21 11.70 24.70
C VAL A 136 -45.76 13.12 24.88
N THR A 137 -45.30 13.52 26.08
CA THR A 137 -44.74 14.84 26.36
C THR A 137 -43.24 14.77 26.28
N CYS A 138 -42.64 15.61 25.42
CA CYS A 138 -41.19 15.67 25.27
C CYS A 138 -40.57 16.21 26.55
N LYS A 139 -39.58 15.50 27.09
CA LYS A 139 -38.88 15.85 28.33
C LYS A 139 -38.06 17.16 28.20
N TYR A 140 -37.64 17.51 26.99
CA TYR A 140 -36.75 18.65 26.75
C TYR A 140 -37.50 19.94 26.33
N SER A 141 -38.59 19.83 25.58
CA SER A 141 -39.33 20.98 25.08
C SER A 141 -40.71 21.16 25.73
N ALA A 142 -41.10 20.20 26.60
CA ALA A 142 -42.45 20.10 27.17
C ALA A 142 -43.59 20.09 26.12
N THR A 143 -43.28 19.88 24.86
CA THR A 143 -44.24 19.77 23.76
C THR A 143 -44.98 18.42 23.83
N SER A 144 -46.30 18.47 23.78
CA SER A 144 -47.15 17.27 23.75
C SER A 144 -47.36 16.83 22.28
N ILE A 145 -47.06 15.58 21.98
CA ILE A 145 -47.18 14.97 20.64
C ILE A 145 -48.30 13.93 20.69
N SER A 146 -49.29 14.06 19.82
CA SER A 146 -50.39 13.10 19.73
C SER A 146 -50.05 11.94 18.79
N SER A 147 -50.68 10.78 19.01
CA SER A 147 -50.50 9.57 18.20
C SER A 147 -50.81 9.76 16.71
N GLN A 148 -51.66 10.71 16.35
CA GLN A 148 -51.98 11.01 14.94
C GLN A 148 -50.83 11.66 14.17
N GLN A 149 -49.87 12.29 14.85
CA GLN A 149 -48.65 12.85 14.24
C GLN A 149 -47.53 11.81 14.13
N LEU A 150 -47.73 10.64 14.72
CA LEU A 150 -46.78 9.53 14.72
C LEU A 150 -47.00 8.52 13.56
N LEU A 151 -48.04 8.71 12.74
CA LEU A 151 -48.47 7.77 11.68
C LEU A 151 -48.34 8.34 10.24
N THR A 152 -47.68 9.46 10.05
CA THR A 152 -47.36 10.01 8.73
C THR A 152 -45.89 9.85 8.41
#